data_6ecf445783950523fc675e9d19c62ccd
#
_entry.id   6ecf445783950523fc675e9d19c62ccd
#
_cell.length_a   1.000
_cell.length_b   1.000
_cell.length_c   1.000
_cell.angle_alpha   90.00
_cell.angle_beta   90.00
_cell.angle_gamma   90.00
#
_symmetry.space_group_name_H-M   'P 1'
#
loop_
_entity.id
_entity.type
_entity.pdbx_description
1 polymer ?
#
loop_
_entity_poly.entity_id
_entity_poly.type
_entity_poly.pdbx_seq_one_letter_code
_entity_poly.pdbx_strand_id
1 'polypeptide(L)' 'MLTKEFQYYLDNQDELVKKYNHKFLVIKNCEVIGDYNTYEEALFETSKEHELGTFLIQECT' A
#
# COMPACT_ATOMS: atom_id res chain seq x y z
N MET A 1 -3.54 14.10 -4.26
CA MET A 1 -4.26 12.84 -4.14
C MET A 1 -3.46 11.72 -4.81
N LEU A 2 -3.43 10.56 -4.18
CA LEU A 2 -2.59 9.44 -4.64
C LEU A 2 -3.32 8.58 -5.68
N THR A 3 -3.77 9.21 -6.75
CA THR A 3 -4.57 8.52 -7.78
C THR A 3 -3.76 7.52 -8.60
N LYS A 4 -2.50 7.82 -8.87
CA LYS A 4 -1.63 6.90 -9.62
C LYS A 4 -1.36 5.63 -8.83
N GLU A 5 -1.14 5.77 -7.53
CA GLU A 5 -0.89 4.64 -6.65
C GLU A 5 -2.12 3.77 -6.52
N PHE A 6 -3.30 4.38 -6.41
CA PHE A 6 -4.54 3.64 -6.34
C PHE A 6 -4.84 2.93 -7.67
N GLN A 7 -4.58 3.59 -8.79
CA GLN A 7 -4.77 2.98 -10.10
C GLN A 7 -3.82 1.79 -10.28
N TYR A 8 -2.57 1.91 -9.82
CA TYR A 8 -1.63 0.80 -9.83
C TYR A 8 -2.18 -0.39 -9.06
N TYR A 9 -2.78 -0.14 -7.88
CA TYR A 9 -3.38 -1.21 -7.10
C TYR A 9 -4.51 -1.89 -7.87
N LEU A 10 -5.41 -1.11 -8.48
CA LEU A 10 -6.52 -1.66 -9.24
C LEU A 10 -6.04 -2.47 -10.44
N ASP A 11 -5.03 -1.98 -11.15
CA ASP A 11 -4.51 -2.65 -12.33
C ASP A 11 -3.84 -3.98 -12.00
N ASN A 12 -3.34 -4.12 -10.77
CA ASN A 12 -2.63 -5.32 -10.33
C ASN A 12 -3.33 -6.07 -9.21
N GLN A 13 -4.59 -5.72 -8.94
CA GLN A 13 -5.34 -6.25 -7.80
C GLN A 13 -5.35 -7.77 -7.74
N ASP A 14 -5.62 -8.45 -8.85
CA ASP A 14 -5.69 -9.91 -8.86
C ASP A 14 -4.39 -10.55 -8.38
N GLU A 15 -3.26 -10.06 -8.85
CA GLU A 15 -1.97 -10.58 -8.45
C GLU A 15 -1.61 -10.20 -7.03
N LEU A 16 -1.92 -8.96 -6.64
CA LEU A 16 -1.62 -8.48 -5.30
C LEU A 16 -2.44 -9.22 -4.24
N VAL A 17 -3.71 -9.49 -4.52
CA VAL A 17 -4.55 -10.25 -3.60
C VAL A 17 -4.02 -11.67 -3.41
N LYS A 18 -3.55 -12.31 -4.47
CA LYS A 18 -2.97 -13.65 -4.37
C LYS A 18 -1.72 -13.67 -3.51
N LYS A 19 -0.91 -12.63 -3.62
CA LYS A 19 0.37 -12.55 -2.93
C LYS A 19 0.24 -12.01 -1.50
N TYR A 20 -0.65 -11.04 -1.29
CA TYR A 20 -0.76 -10.31 -0.02
C TYR A 20 -2.20 -10.32 0.52
N ASN A 21 -2.91 -11.43 0.39
CA ASN A 21 -4.31 -11.50 0.79
C ASN A 21 -4.52 -11.00 2.23
N HIS A 22 -5.44 -10.04 2.38
CA HIS A 22 -5.78 -9.41 3.67
C HIS A 22 -4.65 -8.62 4.32
N LYS A 23 -3.59 -8.32 3.59
CA LYS A 23 -2.51 -7.47 4.08
C LYS A 23 -2.78 -6.00 3.72
N PHE A 24 -2.16 -5.10 4.48
CA PHE A 24 -2.21 -3.68 4.16
C PHE A 24 -0.94 -3.33 3.40
N LEU A 25 -1.09 -2.95 2.15
CA LEU A 25 0.05 -2.62 1.28
C LEU A 25 0.35 -1.14 1.34
N VAL A 26 1.62 -0.81 1.34
CA VAL A 26 2.07 0.57 1.19
C VAL A 26 2.58 0.73 -0.23
N ILE A 27 1.97 1.63 -0.98
CA ILE A 27 2.30 1.86 -2.38
C ILE A 27 2.80 3.30 -2.56
N LYS A 28 3.97 3.41 -3.15
CA LYS A 28 4.58 4.71 -3.45
C LYS A 28 5.26 4.63 -4.81
N ASN A 29 5.03 5.65 -5.65
CA ASN A 29 5.60 5.71 -7.00
C ASN A 29 5.25 4.48 -7.83
N CYS A 30 4.00 4.01 -7.70
CA CYS A 30 3.48 2.84 -8.41
C CYS A 30 4.29 1.57 -8.10
N GLU A 31 4.65 1.40 -6.83
CA GLU A 31 5.44 0.26 -6.38
C GLU A 31 5.04 -0.09 -4.96
N VAL A 32 4.96 -1.38 -4.65
CA VAL A 32 4.69 -1.85 -3.30
C VAL A 32 5.99 -1.78 -2.51
N ILE A 33 6.04 -0.89 -1.52
CA ILE A 33 7.25 -0.71 -0.71
C ILE A 33 7.17 -1.42 0.64
N GLY A 34 6.01 -1.97 1.00
CA GLY A 34 5.88 -2.73 2.23
C GLY A 34 4.52 -3.36 2.36
N ASP A 35 4.41 -4.36 3.24
CA ASP A 35 3.15 -5.01 3.57
C ASP A 35 3.09 -5.22 5.08
N TYR A 36 1.90 -5.03 5.65
CA TYR A 36 1.69 -5.06 7.09
C TYR A 36 0.36 -5.74 7.42
N ASN A 37 0.20 -6.15 8.68
CA ASN A 37 -1.01 -6.83 9.11
C ASN A 37 -2.14 -5.89 9.51
N THR A 38 -1.81 -4.65 9.90
CA THR A 38 -2.81 -3.66 10.28
C THR A 38 -2.50 -2.32 9.64
N TYR A 39 -3.55 -1.48 9.55
CA TYR A 39 -3.39 -0.13 9.03
C TYR A 39 -2.45 0.71 9.91
N GLU A 40 -2.63 0.60 11.23
CA GLU A 40 -1.82 1.36 12.18
C GLU A 40 -0.34 1.00 12.07
N GLU A 41 -0.05 -0.29 11.91
CA GLU A 41 1.34 -0.74 11.74
C GLU A 41 1.93 -0.19 10.45
N ALA A 42 1.16 -0.27 9.36
CA ALA A 42 1.60 0.25 8.08
C ALA A 42 1.90 1.76 8.17
N LEU A 43 1.01 2.50 8.78
CA LEU A 43 1.15 3.94 8.93
C LEU A 43 2.36 4.29 9.80
N PHE A 44 2.47 3.64 10.94
CA PHE A 44 3.54 3.90 11.89
C PHE A 44 4.92 3.61 11.31
N GLU A 45 5.07 2.42 10.73
CA GLU A 45 6.38 2.02 10.21
C GLU A 45 6.77 2.84 8.97
N THR A 46 5.82 3.10 8.09
CA THR A 46 6.11 3.83 6.87
C THR A 46 6.40 5.30 7.14
N SER A 47 5.70 5.91 8.08
CA SER A 47 5.89 7.33 8.38
C SER A 47 7.24 7.64 9.01
N LYS A 48 7.97 6.62 9.46
CA LYS A 48 9.34 6.80 9.96
C LYS A 48 10.30 7.17 8.84
N GLU A 49 10.04 6.72 7.62
CA GLU A 49 10.95 6.88 6.48
C GLU A 49 10.37 7.73 5.35
N HIS A 50 9.05 7.87 5.31
CA HIS A 50 8.36 8.58 4.23
C HIS A 50 7.36 9.58 4.81
N GLU A 51 7.25 10.72 4.18
CA GLU A 51 6.34 11.77 4.60
C GLU A 51 4.90 11.36 4.36
N LEU A 52 4.01 11.68 5.32
CA LEU A 52 2.57 11.45 5.16
C LEU A 52 2.07 12.18 3.91
N GLY A 53 1.19 11.52 3.16
CA GLY A 53 0.66 12.08 1.94
C GLY A 53 1.47 11.71 0.69
N THR A 54 2.63 11.06 0.86
CA THR A 54 3.47 10.65 -0.27
C THR A 54 3.31 9.16 -0.59
N PHE A 55 2.52 8.43 0.17
CA PHE A 55 2.29 7.00 -0.06
C PHE A 55 0.83 6.67 0.19
N LEU A 56 0.38 5.56 -0.36
CA LEU A 56 -0.97 5.04 -0.17
C LEU A 56 -0.92 3.77 0.66
N ILE A 57 -1.81 3.64 1.64
CA ILE A 57 -1.99 2.40 2.38
C ILE A 57 -3.31 1.80 1.90
N GLN A 58 -3.24 0.61 1.33
CA GLN A 58 -4.41 -0.04 0.75
C GLN A 58 -4.57 -1.45 1.30
N GLU A 59 -5.75 -1.74 1.81
CA GLU A 59 -6.09 -3.10 2.23
C GLU A 59 -6.24 -3.96 0.98
N CYS A 60 -5.55 -5.09 0.96
CA CYS A 60 -5.51 -5.97 -0.20
C CYS A 60 -6.60 -7.03 -0.09
N THR A 61 -7.72 -6.75 -0.71
CA THR A 61 -8.88 -7.67 -0.70
C THR A 61 -9.50 -7.79 -2.07
#